data_96b66fd55830185a83e9d427d396d2ef
#
_entry.id   96b66fd55830185a83e9d427d396d2ef
#
_cell.length_a   1.000
_cell.length_b   1.000
_cell.length_c   1.000
_cell.angle_alpha   90.00
_cell.angle_beta   90.00
_cell.angle_gamma   90.00
#
_symmetry.space_group_name_H-M   'P 1'
#
loop_
_entity.id
_entity.type
_entity.pdbx_description
1 polymer ?
#
loop_
_entity_poly.entity_id
_entity_poly.type
_entity_poly.pdbx_seq_one_letter_code
_entity_poly.pdbx_strand_id
1 'polypeptide(L)'
;MKKYLIGMVLCWLMMARTSNAQSFVSIVAADGSGEYTTIQAAVDACPEDGKRHLIFVKNGVYKEMVAIPKNKLISLVGENRDKVILTFDRNRGKNSEFQSYRDITTLQCYADDFYMENLTVANTAGNVGQAEAHYISGDRQTYKHCKFTGFQDTQRTKGGRSYLQDCLIEGATDFIYGNGLIYYDR
;
A
#
# COMPACT_ATOMS: atom_id res chain seq x y z
N MET A 1 -26.59 -4.78 -74.95
CA MET A 1 -25.35 -4.88 -74.16
C MET A 1 -25.57 -4.14 -72.86
N LYS A 2 -25.78 -4.87 -71.77
CA LYS A 2 -26.02 -4.30 -70.46
C LYS A 2 -24.70 -4.30 -69.71
N LYS A 3 -24.17 -3.09 -69.32
CA LYS A 3 -22.99 -2.93 -68.47
C LYS A 3 -23.44 -3.04 -67.02
N TYR A 4 -22.93 -4.02 -66.27
CA TYR A 4 -23.14 -4.14 -64.83
C TYR A 4 -22.09 -3.32 -64.11
N LEU A 5 -22.54 -2.30 -63.38
CA LEU A 5 -21.72 -1.49 -62.47
C LEU A 5 -21.59 -2.23 -61.12
N ILE A 6 -20.42 -2.75 -60.83
CA ILE A 6 -20.14 -3.41 -59.57
C ILE A 6 -19.80 -2.30 -58.56
N GLY A 7 -20.74 -1.99 -57.69
CA GLY A 7 -20.50 -1.11 -56.54
C GLY A 7 -19.64 -1.80 -55.50
N MET A 8 -18.44 -1.34 -55.31
CA MET A 8 -17.52 -1.79 -54.28
C MET A 8 -17.94 -1.12 -52.96
N VAL A 9 -18.65 -1.86 -52.13
CA VAL A 9 -18.96 -1.43 -50.75
C VAL A 9 -17.72 -1.65 -49.91
N LEU A 10 -16.95 -0.57 -49.64
CA LEU A 10 -15.89 -0.58 -48.65
C LEU A 10 -16.54 -0.65 -47.26
N CYS A 11 -16.58 -1.86 -46.71
CA CYS A 11 -16.92 -2.09 -45.32
C CYS A 11 -15.75 -1.61 -44.45
N TRP A 12 -15.81 -0.38 -43.94
CA TRP A 12 -14.90 0.09 -42.90
C TRP A 12 -15.24 -0.68 -41.61
N LEU A 13 -14.52 -1.77 -41.34
CA LEU A 13 -14.47 -2.35 -40.01
C LEU A 13 -13.79 -1.33 -39.14
N MET A 14 -14.56 -0.54 -38.40
CA MET A 14 -14.10 0.12 -37.19
C MET A 14 -13.70 -0.97 -36.20
N MET A 15 -12.46 -1.33 -36.19
CA MET A 15 -11.86 -2.03 -35.03
C MET A 15 -11.97 -1.06 -33.85
N ALA A 16 -13.03 -1.23 -33.08
CA ALA A 16 -13.07 -0.68 -31.73
C ALA A 16 -11.85 -1.26 -30.99
N ARG A 17 -10.79 -0.46 -30.89
CA ARG A 17 -9.71 -0.74 -29.96
C ARG A 17 -10.34 -0.65 -28.57
N THR A 18 -10.78 -1.78 -28.04
CA THR A 18 -10.94 -1.92 -26.60
C THR A 18 -9.56 -1.64 -26.03
N SER A 19 -9.36 -0.46 -25.48
CA SER A 19 -8.22 -0.19 -24.63
C SER A 19 -8.39 -1.12 -23.42
N ASN A 20 -7.82 -2.32 -23.51
CA ASN A 20 -7.54 -3.09 -22.32
C ASN A 20 -6.62 -2.18 -21.50
N ALA A 21 -7.19 -1.51 -20.52
CA ALA A 21 -6.41 -0.88 -19.46
C ALA A 21 -5.71 -2.03 -18.75
N GLN A 22 -4.50 -2.39 -19.22
CA GLN A 22 -3.67 -3.40 -18.62
C GLN A 22 -3.31 -2.84 -17.25
N SER A 23 -3.98 -3.36 -16.22
CA SER A 23 -3.65 -3.04 -14.85
C SER A 23 -2.23 -3.56 -14.61
N PHE A 24 -1.32 -2.70 -14.20
CA PHE A 24 0.00 -3.12 -13.77
C PHE A 24 -0.17 -4.01 -12.52
N VAL A 25 0.34 -5.22 -12.59
CA VAL A 25 0.32 -6.17 -11.47
C VAL A 25 1.76 -6.58 -11.21
N SER A 26 2.27 -6.27 -10.01
CA SER A 26 3.59 -6.70 -9.55
C SER A 26 3.46 -7.77 -8.49
N ILE A 27 4.34 -8.76 -8.53
CA ILE A 27 4.43 -9.80 -7.51
C ILE A 27 5.70 -9.59 -6.69
N VAL A 28 5.53 -9.42 -5.38
CA VAL A 28 6.62 -9.33 -4.40
C VAL A 28 6.72 -10.64 -3.65
N ALA A 29 7.94 -11.20 -3.59
CA ALA A 29 8.21 -12.42 -2.84
C ALA A 29 9.63 -12.37 -2.25
N ALA A 30 9.73 -12.47 -0.93
CA ALA A 30 11.01 -12.40 -0.20
C ALA A 30 12.00 -13.50 -0.58
N ASP A 31 11.51 -14.64 -1.06
CA ASP A 31 12.30 -15.78 -1.53
C ASP A 31 12.81 -15.65 -2.97
N GLY A 32 12.53 -14.53 -3.64
CA GLY A 32 12.94 -14.29 -5.04
C GLY A 32 12.02 -14.93 -6.09
N SER A 33 10.92 -15.56 -5.71
CA SER A 33 9.95 -16.16 -6.66
C SER A 33 8.99 -15.15 -7.30
N GLY A 34 9.10 -13.85 -6.96
CA GLY A 34 8.35 -12.74 -7.53
C GLY A 34 9.22 -11.87 -8.45
N GLU A 35 8.62 -10.81 -9.00
CA GLU A 35 9.33 -9.80 -9.78
C GLU A 35 10.23 -8.91 -8.90
N TYR A 36 9.81 -8.73 -7.64
CA TYR A 36 10.51 -7.94 -6.63
C TYR A 36 10.69 -8.75 -5.35
N THR A 37 11.79 -8.52 -4.65
CA THR A 37 12.05 -9.12 -3.33
C THR A 37 11.67 -8.20 -2.19
N THR A 38 11.42 -6.92 -2.45
CA THR A 38 10.99 -5.91 -1.48
C THR A 38 9.73 -5.19 -1.94
N ILE A 39 8.90 -4.76 -0.98
CA ILE A 39 7.67 -4.02 -1.26
C ILE A 39 8.01 -2.63 -1.80
N GLN A 40 9.05 -1.96 -1.24
CA GLN A 40 9.44 -0.63 -1.70
C GLN A 40 9.89 -0.64 -3.16
N ALA A 41 10.64 -1.65 -3.60
CA ALA A 41 11.05 -1.74 -5.02
C ALA A 41 9.85 -1.85 -5.97
N ALA A 42 8.82 -2.60 -5.59
CA ALA A 42 7.59 -2.69 -6.37
C ALA A 42 6.81 -1.35 -6.37
N VAL A 43 6.76 -0.65 -5.24
CA VAL A 43 6.18 0.70 -5.13
C VAL A 43 6.92 1.68 -6.03
N ASP A 44 8.25 1.66 -6.02
CA ASP A 44 9.08 2.57 -6.83
C ASP A 44 8.87 2.35 -8.33
N ALA A 45 8.72 1.09 -8.73
CA ALA A 45 8.49 0.70 -10.13
C ALA A 45 7.08 1.02 -10.65
N CYS A 46 6.09 1.25 -9.78
CA CYS A 46 4.73 1.61 -10.21
C CYS A 46 4.75 2.92 -11.01
N PRO A 47 4.13 2.96 -12.20
CA PRO A 47 3.99 4.18 -12.99
C PRO A 47 3.17 5.28 -12.28
N GLU A 48 3.46 6.53 -12.61
CA GLU A 48 2.69 7.72 -12.19
C GLU A 48 1.69 8.12 -13.27
N ASP A 49 0.88 7.18 -13.74
CA ASP A 49 -0.02 7.32 -14.88
C ASP A 49 -1.49 7.58 -14.48
N GLY A 50 -1.74 7.80 -13.19
CA GLY A 50 -3.07 8.03 -12.62
C GLY A 50 -3.97 6.80 -12.62
N LYS A 51 -3.45 5.62 -12.96
CA LYS A 51 -4.18 4.36 -12.91
C LYS A 51 -3.87 3.61 -11.62
N ARG A 52 -4.81 2.77 -11.19
CA ARG A 52 -4.60 1.92 -10.02
C ARG A 52 -3.72 0.72 -10.38
N HIS A 53 -2.63 0.54 -9.64
CA HIS A 53 -1.70 -0.57 -9.79
C HIS A 53 -1.81 -1.51 -8.60
N LEU A 54 -1.84 -2.81 -8.88
CA LEU A 54 -1.88 -3.85 -7.86
C LEU A 54 -0.46 -4.36 -7.58
N ILE A 55 -0.07 -4.32 -6.30
CA ILE A 55 1.12 -5.01 -5.78
C ILE A 55 0.63 -6.16 -4.94
N PHE A 56 0.86 -7.39 -5.40
CA PHE A 56 0.56 -8.60 -4.65
C PHE A 56 1.80 -9.08 -3.91
N VAL A 57 1.66 -9.29 -2.59
CA VAL A 57 2.77 -9.65 -1.70
C VAL A 57 2.57 -11.07 -1.20
N LYS A 58 3.48 -11.98 -1.56
CA LYS A 58 3.49 -13.36 -1.09
C LYS A 58 3.87 -13.46 0.38
N ASN A 59 3.53 -14.59 1.00
CA ASN A 59 3.91 -14.89 2.38
C ASN A 59 5.42 -14.73 2.57
N GLY A 60 5.81 -14.01 3.62
CA GLY A 60 7.20 -13.72 3.92
C GLY A 60 7.34 -12.60 4.95
N VAL A 61 8.55 -12.44 5.48
CA VAL A 61 8.92 -11.34 6.36
C VAL A 61 9.75 -10.34 5.56
N TYR A 62 9.24 -9.12 5.46
CA TYR A 62 9.84 -8.00 4.73
C TYR A 62 10.38 -6.99 5.74
N LYS A 63 11.69 -7.06 6.02
CA LYS A 63 12.34 -6.14 6.96
C LYS A 63 12.77 -4.87 6.22
N GLU A 64 11.86 -3.95 6.06
CA GLU A 64 12.05 -2.69 5.34
C GLU A 64 11.09 -1.60 5.83
N MET A 65 11.43 -0.35 5.55
CA MET A 65 10.51 0.78 5.67
C MET A 65 9.92 1.06 4.30
N VAL A 66 8.59 1.22 4.22
CA VAL A 66 7.88 1.46 2.97
C VAL A 66 7.18 2.82 3.00
N ALA A 67 7.38 3.61 1.95
CA ALA A 67 6.68 4.86 1.73
C ALA A 67 5.86 4.80 0.44
N ILE A 68 4.54 5.01 0.57
CA ILE A 68 3.62 5.12 -0.56
C ILE A 68 3.49 6.60 -0.92
N PRO A 69 4.07 7.05 -2.04
CA PRO A 69 4.10 8.47 -2.39
C PRO A 69 2.74 8.97 -2.88
N LYS A 70 2.51 10.29 -2.75
CA LYS A 70 1.21 10.92 -3.01
C LYS A 70 0.71 10.76 -4.45
N ASN A 71 1.61 10.68 -5.40
CA ASN A 71 1.35 10.64 -6.84
C ASN A 71 1.11 9.24 -7.41
N LYS A 72 1.08 8.21 -6.58
CA LYS A 72 0.87 6.80 -7.02
C LYS A 72 -0.44 6.24 -6.49
N LEU A 73 -1.25 5.69 -7.38
CA LEU A 73 -2.52 5.06 -7.04
C LEU A 73 -2.31 3.55 -6.90
N ILE A 74 -2.09 3.08 -5.66
CA ILE A 74 -1.65 1.71 -5.38
C ILE A 74 -2.70 0.95 -4.56
N SER A 75 -2.90 -0.33 -4.91
CA SER A 75 -3.49 -1.36 -4.06
C SER A 75 -2.41 -2.35 -3.64
N LEU A 76 -2.14 -2.44 -2.34
CA LEU A 76 -1.19 -3.37 -1.75
C LEU A 76 -1.94 -4.54 -1.12
N VAL A 77 -1.81 -5.75 -1.66
CA VAL A 77 -2.58 -6.91 -1.22
C VAL A 77 -1.66 -8.05 -0.82
N GLY A 78 -1.73 -8.46 0.42
CA GLY A 78 -0.99 -9.61 0.93
C GLY A 78 -1.73 -10.93 0.67
N GLU A 79 -0.98 -12.00 0.52
CA GLU A 79 -1.50 -13.35 0.37
C GLU A 79 -2.23 -13.83 1.64
N ASN A 80 -1.70 -13.49 2.82
CA ASN A 80 -2.28 -13.84 4.11
C ASN A 80 -1.84 -12.84 5.19
N ARG A 81 -2.79 -12.28 5.96
CA ARG A 81 -2.55 -11.28 6.99
C ARG A 81 -1.47 -11.67 8.00
N ASP A 82 -1.47 -12.91 8.45
CA ASP A 82 -0.60 -13.36 9.54
C ASP A 82 0.74 -13.94 9.04
N LYS A 83 0.93 -14.01 7.71
CA LYS A 83 2.15 -14.54 7.06
C LYS A 83 2.86 -13.53 6.18
N VAL A 84 2.20 -12.47 5.74
CA VAL A 84 2.82 -11.34 5.07
C VAL A 84 3.12 -10.28 6.13
N ILE A 85 4.38 -10.16 6.54
CA ILE A 85 4.78 -9.31 7.65
C ILE A 85 5.78 -8.26 7.15
N LEU A 86 5.32 -7.03 6.99
CA LEU A 86 6.17 -5.87 6.83
C LEU A 86 6.61 -5.39 8.21
N THR A 87 7.91 -5.37 8.49
CA THR A 87 8.42 -5.03 9.82
C THR A 87 9.68 -4.19 9.77
N PHE A 88 9.84 -3.32 10.77
CA PHE A 88 11.09 -2.62 11.07
C PHE A 88 11.23 -2.42 12.58
N ASP A 89 12.39 -1.90 13.03
CA ASP A 89 12.74 -1.82 14.45
C ASP A 89 13.36 -0.47 14.87
N ARG A 90 13.14 0.59 14.07
CA ARG A 90 13.61 1.93 14.42
C ARG A 90 12.68 2.62 15.42
N ASN A 91 13.27 3.45 16.27
CA ASN A 91 12.57 4.19 17.31
C ASN A 91 13.16 5.58 17.53
N ARG A 92 12.45 6.44 18.25
CA ARG A 92 12.85 7.79 18.71
C ARG A 92 13.06 7.85 20.22
N GLY A 93 13.50 6.77 20.82
CA GLY A 93 13.83 6.73 22.25
C GLY A 93 15.02 7.60 22.61
N LYS A 94 15.23 7.80 23.90
CA LYS A 94 16.25 8.70 24.46
C LYS A 94 17.65 8.51 23.88
N ASN A 95 18.03 7.30 23.54
CA ASN A 95 19.34 6.94 23.01
C ASN A 95 19.34 6.66 21.50
N SER A 96 18.28 7.01 20.81
CA SER A 96 18.16 6.78 19.36
C SER A 96 18.89 7.87 18.56
N GLU A 97 19.51 7.48 17.47
CA GLU A 97 20.04 8.40 16.45
C GLU A 97 18.94 9.04 15.59
N PHE A 98 17.73 8.44 15.59
CA PHE A 98 16.61 8.90 14.76
C PHE A 98 15.79 9.97 15.50
N GLN A 99 15.67 11.15 14.87
CA GLN A 99 14.95 12.30 15.45
C GLN A 99 13.64 12.63 14.70
N SER A 100 13.44 12.07 13.52
CA SER A 100 12.26 12.27 12.70
C SER A 100 11.32 11.08 12.77
N TYR A 101 9.99 11.32 12.79
CA TYR A 101 9.00 10.26 12.64
C TYR A 101 9.12 9.52 11.30
N ARG A 102 9.60 10.19 10.24
CA ARG A 102 9.86 9.52 8.95
C ARG A 102 10.91 8.43 9.04
N ASP A 103 11.86 8.58 9.97
CA ASP A 103 12.96 7.63 10.12
C ASP A 103 12.60 6.41 10.96
N ILE A 104 11.43 6.42 11.60
CA ILE A 104 11.00 5.38 12.55
C ILE A 104 9.70 4.69 12.17
N THR A 105 9.03 5.13 11.10
CA THR A 105 7.74 4.58 10.69
C THR A 105 7.93 3.45 9.68
N THR A 106 7.41 2.28 9.97
CA THR A 106 7.53 1.11 9.09
C THR A 106 6.78 1.30 7.78
N LEU A 107 5.49 1.73 7.82
CA LEU A 107 4.70 2.02 6.62
C LEU A 107 4.18 3.46 6.65
N GLN A 108 4.55 4.24 5.65
CA GLN A 108 4.14 5.64 5.48
C GLN A 108 3.22 5.79 4.27
N CYS A 109 1.95 6.13 4.48
CA CYS A 109 0.96 6.26 3.40
C CYS A 109 0.61 7.72 3.16
N TYR A 110 1.19 8.31 2.09
CA TYR A 110 0.93 9.69 1.65
C TYR A 110 -0.11 9.75 0.52
N ALA A 111 -0.35 8.64 -0.19
CA ALA A 111 -1.24 8.59 -1.35
C ALA A 111 -2.71 8.77 -0.95
N ASP A 112 -3.44 9.53 -1.75
CA ASP A 112 -4.90 9.50 -1.71
C ASP A 112 -5.40 8.20 -2.35
N ASP A 113 -6.60 7.74 -1.97
CA ASP A 113 -7.24 6.53 -2.49
C ASP A 113 -6.39 5.25 -2.36
N PHE A 114 -5.43 5.20 -1.44
CA PHE A 114 -4.63 4.01 -1.17
C PHE A 114 -5.50 2.87 -0.63
N TYR A 115 -5.25 1.66 -1.10
CA TYR A 115 -5.90 0.45 -0.63
C TYR A 115 -4.88 -0.57 -0.12
N MET A 116 -5.14 -1.16 1.04
CA MET A 116 -4.30 -2.23 1.60
C MET A 116 -5.17 -3.35 2.19
N GLU A 117 -4.79 -4.61 1.92
CA GLU A 117 -5.53 -5.78 2.41
C GLU A 117 -4.60 -6.95 2.74
N ASN A 118 -4.96 -7.74 3.77
CA ASN A 118 -4.36 -9.03 4.13
C ASN A 118 -2.86 -8.99 4.46
N LEU A 119 -2.36 -8.00 5.22
CA LEU A 119 -0.99 -8.01 5.71
C LEU A 119 -0.84 -7.42 7.10
N THR A 120 0.25 -7.79 7.77
CA THR A 120 0.68 -7.24 9.05
C THR A 120 1.75 -6.20 8.83
N VAL A 121 1.62 -5.05 9.50
CA VAL A 121 2.66 -4.02 9.60
C VAL A 121 3.08 -3.91 11.06
N ALA A 122 4.35 -4.10 11.34
CA ALA A 122 4.88 -4.13 12.70
C ALA A 122 6.06 -3.17 12.88
N ASN A 123 6.11 -2.47 14.01
CA ASN A 123 7.37 -1.93 14.51
C ASN A 123 7.79 -2.75 15.73
N THR A 124 8.93 -3.40 15.64
CA THR A 124 9.43 -4.36 16.63
C THR A 124 10.48 -3.78 17.58
N ALA A 125 10.63 -2.46 17.65
CA ALA A 125 11.56 -1.81 18.57
C ALA A 125 11.27 -2.09 20.06
N GLY A 126 10.02 -2.38 20.42
CA GLY A 126 9.61 -2.66 21.79
C GLY A 126 9.44 -1.39 22.64
N ASN A 127 9.61 -1.53 23.97
CA ASN A 127 9.41 -0.44 24.93
C ASN A 127 10.67 0.44 25.07
N VAL A 128 10.98 1.19 24.03
CA VAL A 128 12.20 2.04 23.95
C VAL A 128 11.92 3.49 23.58
N GLY A 129 10.66 3.88 23.42
CA GLY A 129 10.18 5.19 22.98
C GLY A 129 9.31 5.09 21.74
N GLN A 130 9.04 6.22 21.09
CA GLN A 130 8.16 6.28 19.93
C GLN A 130 8.70 5.39 18.79
N ALA A 131 7.83 4.55 18.23
CA ALA A 131 8.19 3.57 17.22
C ALA A 131 6.96 3.21 16.38
N GLU A 132 6.72 3.99 15.32
CA GLU A 132 5.51 3.90 14.52
C GLU A 132 5.51 2.66 13.61
N ALA A 133 4.46 1.86 13.64
CA ALA A 133 4.21 0.86 12.61
C ALA A 133 3.57 1.50 11.38
N HIS A 134 2.58 2.39 11.58
CA HIS A 134 1.74 2.89 10.49
C HIS A 134 1.46 4.38 10.59
N TYR A 135 1.75 5.11 9.51
CA TYR A 135 1.45 6.54 9.35
C TYR A 135 0.49 6.76 8.18
N ILE A 136 -0.64 7.40 8.46
CA ILE A 136 -1.70 7.74 7.52
C ILE A 136 -1.71 9.24 7.29
N SER A 137 -1.55 9.71 6.04
CA SER A 137 -1.51 11.13 5.71
C SER A 137 -2.27 11.51 4.43
N GLY A 138 -2.66 10.55 3.60
CA GLY A 138 -3.52 10.76 2.43
C GLY A 138 -5.01 10.80 2.79
N ASP A 139 -5.85 11.10 1.81
CA ASP A 139 -7.31 11.10 1.93
C ASP A 139 -7.93 9.85 1.27
N ARG A 140 -9.10 9.39 1.77
CA ARG A 140 -9.86 8.24 1.27
C ARG A 140 -9.06 6.94 1.22
N GLN A 141 -8.22 6.70 2.22
CA GLN A 141 -7.45 5.47 2.34
C GLN A 141 -8.32 4.35 2.92
N THR A 142 -8.15 3.14 2.42
CA THR A 142 -8.90 1.96 2.88
C THR A 142 -7.93 0.84 3.27
N TYR A 143 -8.14 0.30 4.45
CA TYR A 143 -7.40 -0.83 5.00
C TYR A 143 -8.39 -1.92 5.38
N LYS A 144 -8.16 -3.13 4.90
CA LYS A 144 -9.07 -4.25 5.12
C LYS A 144 -8.32 -5.47 5.59
N HIS A 145 -8.83 -6.10 6.65
CA HIS A 145 -8.26 -7.33 7.21
C HIS A 145 -6.73 -7.23 7.42
N CYS A 146 -6.29 -6.10 7.98
CA CYS A 146 -4.88 -5.83 8.28
C CYS A 146 -4.59 -5.90 9.77
N LYS A 147 -3.30 -6.05 10.12
CA LYS A 147 -2.83 -6.00 11.49
C LYS A 147 -1.71 -4.96 11.61
N PHE A 148 -1.82 -4.07 12.61
CA PHE A 148 -0.83 -3.06 12.93
C PHE A 148 -0.35 -3.27 14.37
N THR A 149 0.95 -3.50 14.56
CA THR A 149 1.51 -3.80 15.88
C THR A 149 2.74 -2.97 16.19
N GLY A 150 2.81 -2.51 17.43
CA GLY A 150 3.93 -1.76 17.97
C GLY A 150 3.84 -1.73 19.49
N PHE A 151 4.68 -0.95 20.14
CA PHE A 151 4.58 -0.71 21.58
C PHE A 151 4.07 0.71 21.86
N GLN A 152 4.81 1.73 21.45
CA GLN A 152 4.45 3.14 21.58
C GLN A 152 4.29 3.77 20.20
N ASP A 153 3.21 4.57 20.00
CA ASP A 153 2.91 5.30 18.78
C ASP A 153 2.60 4.37 17.57
N THR A 154 1.92 3.24 17.77
CA THR A 154 1.71 2.22 16.72
C THR A 154 1.11 2.80 15.45
N GLN A 155 0.00 3.55 15.55
CA GLN A 155 -0.68 4.17 14.41
C GLN A 155 -0.84 5.67 14.59
N ARG A 156 -0.25 6.45 13.70
CA ARG A 156 -0.42 7.90 13.64
C ARG A 156 -1.20 8.33 12.40
N THR A 157 -2.11 9.32 12.60
CA THR A 157 -2.91 9.90 11.51
C THR A 157 -2.68 11.39 11.40
N LYS A 158 -2.57 11.92 10.17
CA LYS A 158 -2.39 13.35 9.94
C LYS A 158 -3.27 13.85 8.80
N GLY A 159 -4.48 14.29 9.17
CA GLY A 159 -5.47 14.77 8.19
C GLY A 159 -6.07 13.64 7.38
N GLY A 160 -6.91 14.00 6.41
CA GLY A 160 -7.57 13.05 5.52
C GLY A 160 -8.63 12.17 6.20
N ARG A 161 -9.24 11.32 5.38
CA ARG A 161 -10.25 10.33 5.78
C ARG A 161 -9.73 8.94 5.53
N SER A 162 -9.97 8.02 6.48
CA SER A 162 -9.56 6.63 6.33
C SER A 162 -10.61 5.69 6.86
N TYR A 163 -10.74 4.54 6.23
CA TYR A 163 -11.64 3.46 6.59
C TYR A 163 -10.85 2.19 6.87
N LEU A 164 -11.00 1.66 8.08
CA LEU A 164 -10.35 0.43 8.52
C LEU A 164 -11.42 -0.62 8.81
N GLN A 165 -11.47 -1.66 7.99
CA GLN A 165 -12.42 -2.77 8.11
C GLN A 165 -11.69 -4.06 8.56
N ASP A 166 -12.23 -4.74 9.59
CA ASP A 166 -11.67 -5.99 10.12
C ASP A 166 -10.18 -5.90 10.45
N CYS A 167 -9.72 -4.74 10.91
CA CYS A 167 -8.33 -4.49 11.26
C CYS A 167 -8.07 -4.68 12.74
N LEU A 168 -6.91 -5.24 13.09
CA LEU A 168 -6.41 -5.32 14.46
C LEU A 168 -5.29 -4.30 14.66
N ILE A 169 -5.40 -3.47 15.72
CA ILE A 169 -4.37 -2.52 16.11
C ILE A 169 -3.95 -2.83 17.53
N GLU A 170 -2.67 -3.13 17.73
CA GLU A 170 -2.10 -3.50 19.02
C GLU A 170 -0.98 -2.55 19.42
N GLY A 171 -0.96 -2.19 20.69
CA GLY A 171 0.08 -1.34 21.27
C GLY A 171 -0.18 -1.06 22.74
N ALA A 172 0.68 -0.29 23.38
CA ALA A 172 0.55 0.12 24.79
C ALA A 172 0.30 1.61 24.93
N THR A 173 1.29 2.44 24.64
CA THR A 173 1.22 3.89 24.84
C THR A 173 0.91 4.58 23.53
N ASP A 174 -0.10 5.46 23.54
CA ASP A 174 -0.50 6.28 22.39
C ASP A 174 -0.62 5.46 21.09
N PHE A 175 -1.07 4.22 21.20
CA PHE A 175 -1.04 3.27 20.08
C PHE A 175 -1.97 3.63 18.91
N ILE A 176 -2.93 4.56 19.13
CA ILE A 176 -3.73 5.23 18.11
C ILE A 176 -3.75 6.71 18.45
N TYR A 177 -3.19 7.55 17.58
CA TYR A 177 -3.17 9.01 17.83
C TYR A 177 -3.11 9.83 16.53
N GLY A 178 -3.24 11.15 16.66
CA GLY A 178 -3.19 12.09 15.55
C GLY A 178 -4.47 12.88 15.37
N ASN A 179 -4.68 13.46 14.20
CA ASN A 179 -5.78 14.38 13.91
C ASN A 179 -6.53 14.06 12.59
N GLY A 180 -6.31 12.89 12.00
CA GLY A 180 -7.07 12.40 10.86
C GLY A 180 -8.46 11.90 11.25
N LEU A 181 -9.38 11.86 10.30
CA LEU A 181 -10.71 11.27 10.46
C LEU A 181 -10.66 9.80 10.08
N ILE A 182 -10.88 8.91 11.05
CA ILE A 182 -10.86 7.48 10.82
C ILE A 182 -12.19 6.86 11.23
N TYR A 183 -12.69 5.97 10.38
CA TYR A 183 -13.80 5.09 10.71
C TYR A 183 -13.28 3.66 10.85
N TYR A 184 -13.43 3.10 12.04
CA TYR A 184 -13.10 1.70 12.35
C TYR A 184 -14.37 0.88 12.29
N ASP A 185 -14.34 -0.20 11.49
CA ASP A 185 -15.42 -1.15 11.27
C ASP A 185 -14.93 -2.58 11.45
N ARG A 186 -15.83 -3.43 11.89
CA ARG A 186 -15.53 -4.86 12.12
C ARG A 186 -15.83 -5.69 10.91
#